data_83e561a0b26bf343e56def449b19fdf9
#
_entry.id   83e561a0b26bf343e56def449b19fdf9
#
_cell.length_a   1.000
_cell.length_b   1.000
_cell.length_c   1.000
_cell.angle_alpha   90.00
_cell.angle_beta   90.00
_cell.angle_gamma   90.00
#
_symmetry.space_group_name_H-M   'P 1'
#
loop_
_entity.id
_entity.type
_entity.pdbx_description
1 polymer ?
#
loop_
_entity_poly.entity_id
_entity_poly.type
_entity_poly.pdbx_seq_one_letter_code
_entity_poly.pdbx_strand_id
1 'polypeptide(L)'
;DAMPYVTNGQIGDSTNETLLKSLGVKNYDVCIVTIGGDFQSSLETTCLLKELGAQKVVSRAEQDVQAKFLLRNGADEIIYPEKQLATWAAIRYSSDHILDYIELGDSCSIFEVSVPSAWVGKSVAEIDIRRKYNVNIIATKKKGEINAVVTADTILSGDETLLVLGEQKAMRKCFDI
;
A
#
# COMPACT_ATOMS: atom_id res chain seq x y z
N ASP A 1 14.22 -11.89 -16.80
CA ASP A 1 13.78 -13.28 -16.77
C ASP A 1 12.47 -13.47 -16.02
N ALA A 2 11.34 -13.03 -16.68
CA ALA A 2 9.99 -13.16 -16.11
C ALA A 2 9.35 -14.54 -16.41
N MET A 3 9.93 -15.34 -17.31
CA MET A 3 9.35 -16.62 -17.79
C MET A 3 8.90 -17.59 -16.70
N PRO A 4 9.58 -17.75 -15.56
CA PRO A 4 9.10 -18.62 -14.48
C PRO A 4 7.82 -18.15 -13.80
N TYR A 5 7.44 -16.86 -13.98
CA TYR A 5 6.33 -16.20 -13.27
C TYR A 5 5.14 -15.87 -14.19
N VAL A 6 5.24 -16.19 -15.51
CA VAL A 6 4.22 -15.86 -16.49
C VAL A 6 3.78 -17.10 -17.26
N THR A 7 2.51 -17.15 -17.65
CA THR A 7 1.98 -18.23 -18.49
C THR A 7 2.50 -18.13 -19.93
N ASN A 8 2.61 -16.92 -20.46
CA ASN A 8 3.11 -16.63 -21.81
C ASN A 8 3.95 -15.35 -21.79
N GLY A 9 5.01 -15.32 -22.56
CA GLY A 9 5.86 -14.15 -22.75
C GLY A 9 5.94 -13.77 -24.24
N GLN A 10 5.74 -12.51 -24.55
CA GLN A 10 5.86 -11.95 -25.90
C GLN A 10 6.88 -10.81 -25.88
N ILE A 11 7.82 -10.81 -26.81
CA ILE A 11 8.75 -9.69 -27.01
C ILE A 11 8.22 -8.84 -28.17
N GLY A 12 8.09 -7.54 -27.94
CA GLY A 12 7.63 -6.63 -28.97
C GLY A 12 7.44 -5.19 -28.46
N ASP A 13 7.13 -4.30 -29.36
CA ASP A 13 6.85 -2.90 -29.04
C ASP A 13 5.37 -2.74 -28.69
N SER A 14 5.09 -2.33 -27.45
CA SER A 14 3.72 -2.15 -26.95
C SER A 14 3.00 -0.92 -27.52
N THR A 15 3.70 -0.02 -28.22
CA THR A 15 3.08 1.07 -28.97
C THR A 15 2.59 0.63 -30.36
N ASN A 16 2.88 -0.63 -30.73
CA ASN A 16 2.42 -1.21 -31.98
C ASN A 16 1.01 -1.80 -31.82
N GLU A 17 0.02 -1.12 -32.40
CA GLU A 17 -1.40 -1.53 -32.36
C GLU A 17 -1.62 -2.97 -32.89
N THR A 18 -0.89 -3.38 -33.95
CA THR A 18 -1.03 -4.72 -34.54
C THR A 18 -0.58 -5.78 -33.55
N LEU A 19 0.50 -5.54 -32.82
CA LEU A 19 0.95 -6.43 -31.75
C LEU A 19 -0.11 -6.54 -30.65
N LEU A 20 -0.61 -5.43 -30.13
CA LEU A 20 -1.63 -5.44 -29.08
C LEU A 20 -2.92 -6.15 -29.54
N LYS A 21 -3.36 -5.95 -30.77
CA LYS A 21 -4.48 -6.72 -31.35
C LYS A 21 -4.23 -8.22 -31.37
N SER A 22 -3.01 -8.64 -31.70
CA SER A 22 -2.65 -10.07 -31.75
C SER A 22 -2.67 -10.73 -30.36
N LEU A 23 -2.46 -9.95 -29.30
CA LEU A 23 -2.54 -10.43 -27.91
C LEU A 23 -3.97 -10.63 -27.44
N GLY A 24 -4.98 -10.10 -28.13
CA GLY A 24 -6.37 -10.25 -27.76
C GLY A 24 -6.73 -9.54 -26.45
N VAL A 25 -6.28 -8.30 -26.28
CA VAL A 25 -6.34 -7.52 -25.01
C VAL A 25 -7.72 -7.48 -24.37
N LYS A 26 -8.81 -7.52 -25.15
CA LYS A 26 -10.20 -7.54 -24.67
C LYS A 26 -10.57 -8.80 -23.87
N ASN A 27 -9.76 -9.86 -23.96
CA ASN A 27 -10.00 -11.14 -23.28
C ASN A 27 -9.35 -11.19 -21.88
N TYR A 28 -8.62 -10.17 -21.49
CA TYR A 28 -8.00 -10.08 -20.17
C TYR A 28 -8.84 -9.23 -19.23
N ASP A 29 -8.94 -9.63 -17.98
CA ASP A 29 -9.65 -8.88 -16.94
C ASP A 29 -8.95 -7.56 -16.63
N VAL A 30 -7.60 -7.56 -16.65
CA VAL A 30 -6.77 -6.39 -16.36
C VAL A 30 -5.56 -6.35 -17.30
N CYS A 31 -5.29 -5.19 -17.86
CA CYS A 31 -4.05 -4.87 -18.55
C CYS A 31 -3.23 -3.90 -17.71
N ILE A 32 -1.96 -4.22 -17.44
CA ILE A 32 -1.09 -3.41 -16.59
C ILE A 32 0.07 -2.87 -17.43
N VAL A 33 0.19 -1.54 -17.51
CA VAL A 33 1.28 -0.84 -18.19
C VAL A 33 2.32 -0.43 -17.14
N THR A 34 3.48 -1.10 -17.18
CA THR A 34 4.57 -0.89 -16.20
C THR A 34 5.77 -0.15 -16.80
N ILE A 35 5.60 0.48 -17.95
CA ILE A 35 6.66 1.24 -18.61
C ILE A 35 7.07 2.39 -17.72
N GLY A 36 8.37 2.42 -17.35
CA GLY A 36 9.01 3.48 -16.61
C GLY A 36 10.09 4.16 -17.45
N GLY A 37 10.33 5.44 -17.23
CA GLY A 37 11.37 6.19 -17.95
C GLY A 37 10.99 6.66 -19.36
N ASP A 38 9.95 6.11 -19.98
CA ASP A 38 9.40 6.56 -21.26
C ASP A 38 7.89 6.80 -21.12
N PHE A 39 7.57 8.03 -20.75
CA PHE A 39 6.18 8.44 -20.54
C PHE A 39 5.36 8.43 -21.82
N GLN A 40 5.97 8.77 -22.97
CA GLN A 40 5.27 8.78 -24.25
C GLN A 40 4.79 7.37 -24.60
N SER A 41 5.68 6.38 -24.59
CA SER A 41 5.31 4.99 -24.85
C SER A 41 4.30 4.45 -23.84
N SER A 42 4.40 4.84 -22.57
CA SER A 42 3.41 4.49 -21.54
C SER A 42 2.02 5.04 -21.87
N LEU A 43 1.94 6.30 -22.28
CA LEU A 43 0.69 6.97 -22.63
C LEU A 43 0.06 6.36 -23.89
N GLU A 44 0.85 6.17 -24.94
CA GLU A 44 0.41 5.56 -26.20
C GLU A 44 -0.13 4.14 -25.97
N THR A 45 0.64 3.30 -25.22
CA THR A 45 0.21 1.94 -24.88
C THR A 45 -1.09 1.95 -24.09
N THR A 46 -1.22 2.85 -23.09
CA THR A 46 -2.44 2.99 -22.28
C THR A 46 -3.66 3.33 -23.13
N CYS A 47 -3.52 4.30 -24.03
CA CYS A 47 -4.57 4.71 -24.95
C CYS A 47 -4.99 3.57 -25.88
N LEU A 48 -4.02 2.93 -26.53
CA LEU A 48 -4.26 1.81 -27.45
C LEU A 48 -4.96 0.63 -26.76
N LEU A 49 -4.55 0.26 -25.55
CA LEU A 49 -5.22 -0.80 -24.79
C LEU A 49 -6.69 -0.49 -24.56
N LYS A 50 -7.02 0.75 -24.21
CA LYS A 50 -8.42 1.16 -23.98
C LYS A 50 -9.22 1.18 -25.28
N GLU A 51 -8.66 1.70 -26.37
CA GLU A 51 -9.27 1.71 -27.69
C GLU A 51 -9.51 0.30 -28.22
N LEU A 52 -8.61 -0.65 -27.94
CA LEU A 52 -8.74 -2.05 -28.32
C LEU A 52 -9.71 -2.84 -27.41
N GLY A 53 -10.34 -2.19 -26.45
CA GLY A 53 -11.41 -2.75 -25.62
C GLY A 53 -10.93 -3.52 -24.40
N ALA A 54 -9.75 -3.17 -23.86
CA ALA A 54 -9.33 -3.68 -22.55
C ALA A 54 -10.36 -3.32 -21.46
N GLN A 55 -10.75 -4.30 -20.65
CA GLN A 55 -11.79 -4.11 -19.62
C GLN A 55 -11.31 -3.15 -18.53
N LYS A 56 -10.10 -3.37 -18.03
CA LYS A 56 -9.44 -2.51 -17.04
C LYS A 56 -8.00 -2.26 -17.46
N VAL A 57 -7.58 -0.99 -17.47
CA VAL A 57 -6.20 -0.58 -17.72
C VAL A 57 -5.63 0.08 -16.48
N VAL A 58 -4.55 -0.49 -15.95
CA VAL A 58 -3.80 0.03 -14.81
C VAL A 58 -2.46 0.52 -15.33
N SER A 59 -2.08 1.77 -15.08
CA SER A 59 -0.84 2.32 -15.60
C SER A 59 0.07 2.84 -14.50
N ARG A 60 1.38 2.61 -14.63
CA ARG A 60 2.40 3.15 -13.74
C ARG A 60 2.65 4.62 -14.05
N ALA A 61 2.71 5.45 -13.02
CA ALA A 61 3.17 6.83 -13.11
C ALA A 61 4.40 7.04 -12.22
N GLU A 62 5.25 7.97 -12.59
CA GLU A 62 6.42 8.41 -11.82
C GLU A 62 6.26 9.85 -11.29
N GLN A 63 5.25 10.58 -11.79
CA GLN A 63 4.95 11.95 -11.41
C GLN A 63 3.43 12.20 -11.38
N ASP A 64 3.00 13.13 -10.52
CA ASP A 64 1.57 13.47 -10.39
C ASP A 64 0.94 13.98 -11.71
N VAL A 65 1.72 14.67 -12.54
CA VAL A 65 1.26 15.14 -13.83
C VAL A 65 1.05 13.99 -14.83
N GLN A 66 1.95 12.99 -14.82
CA GLN A 66 1.81 11.78 -15.62
C GLN A 66 0.56 11.00 -15.23
N ALA A 67 0.33 10.81 -13.93
CA ALA A 67 -0.87 10.15 -13.41
C ALA A 67 -2.16 10.80 -13.95
N LYS A 68 -2.24 12.14 -13.95
CA LYS A 68 -3.38 12.88 -14.48
C LYS A 68 -3.56 12.66 -16.00
N PHE A 69 -2.47 12.62 -16.76
CA PHE A 69 -2.55 12.37 -18.20
C PHE A 69 -2.99 10.94 -18.51
N LEU A 70 -2.42 9.94 -17.82
CA LEU A 70 -2.78 8.54 -18.00
C LEU A 70 -4.27 8.29 -17.70
N LEU A 71 -4.80 8.82 -16.58
CA LEU A 71 -6.22 8.73 -16.26
C LEU A 71 -7.13 9.37 -17.31
N ARG A 72 -6.72 10.51 -17.87
CA ARG A 72 -7.50 11.19 -18.92
C ARG A 72 -7.45 10.48 -20.27
N ASN A 73 -6.44 9.64 -20.49
CA ASN A 73 -6.21 8.95 -21.76
C ASN A 73 -6.45 7.44 -21.68
N GLY A 74 -7.24 6.97 -20.70
CA GLY A 74 -7.77 5.63 -20.71
C GLY A 74 -7.32 4.71 -19.60
N ALA A 75 -6.40 5.13 -18.71
CA ALA A 75 -6.14 4.37 -17.50
C ALA A 75 -7.36 4.44 -16.57
N ASP A 76 -7.78 3.30 -16.04
CA ASP A 76 -8.82 3.21 -15.03
C ASP A 76 -8.23 3.40 -13.62
N GLU A 77 -6.94 3.06 -13.45
CA GLU A 77 -6.24 3.13 -12.17
C GLU A 77 -4.75 3.45 -12.38
N ILE A 78 -4.15 4.10 -11.40
CA ILE A 78 -2.72 4.41 -11.41
C ILE A 78 -2.01 3.70 -10.27
N ILE A 79 -0.88 3.07 -10.59
CA ILE A 79 0.11 2.61 -9.62
C ILE A 79 1.26 3.61 -9.61
N TYR A 80 1.63 4.08 -8.42
CA TYR A 80 2.72 5.03 -8.23
C TYR A 80 3.69 4.51 -7.16
N PRO A 81 4.53 3.50 -7.51
CA PRO A 81 5.33 2.76 -6.54
C PRO A 81 6.29 3.65 -5.76
N GLU A 82 6.95 4.59 -6.43
CA GLU A 82 7.94 5.48 -5.82
C GLU A 82 7.29 6.40 -4.77
N LYS A 83 6.11 6.93 -5.05
CA LYS A 83 5.36 7.79 -4.10
C LYS A 83 4.88 6.97 -2.91
N GLN A 84 4.33 5.78 -3.16
CA GLN A 84 3.86 4.89 -2.10
C GLN A 84 5.01 4.47 -1.19
N LEU A 85 6.15 4.08 -1.77
CA LEU A 85 7.34 3.71 -1.00
C LEU A 85 7.94 4.90 -0.24
N ALA A 86 8.00 6.08 -0.85
CA ALA A 86 8.48 7.30 -0.19
C ALA A 86 7.59 7.70 0.99
N THR A 87 6.27 7.62 0.83
CA THR A 87 5.31 7.87 1.92
C THR A 87 5.48 6.86 3.04
N TRP A 88 5.56 5.57 2.69
CA TRP A 88 5.81 4.51 3.66
C TRP A 88 7.13 4.74 4.41
N ALA A 89 8.23 5.01 3.70
CA ALA A 89 9.53 5.26 4.31
C ALA A 89 9.52 6.50 5.21
N ALA A 90 8.87 7.58 4.77
CA ALA A 90 8.76 8.80 5.57
C ALA A 90 8.04 8.55 6.90
N ILE A 91 6.95 7.79 6.90
CA ILE A 91 6.22 7.43 8.12
C ILE A 91 7.02 6.44 8.96
N ARG A 92 7.54 5.38 8.35
CA ARG A 92 8.29 4.31 9.03
C ARG A 92 9.54 4.84 9.77
N TYR A 93 10.23 5.79 9.17
CA TYR A 93 11.46 6.35 9.71
C TYR A 93 11.28 7.71 10.40
N SER A 94 10.05 8.18 10.58
CA SER A 94 9.78 9.43 11.34
C SER A 94 9.94 9.23 12.84
N SER A 95 9.91 7.98 13.34
CA SER A 95 10.06 7.65 14.75
C SER A 95 10.63 6.24 14.93
N ASP A 96 11.45 6.05 15.95
CA ASP A 96 11.97 4.73 16.37
C ASP A 96 10.87 3.79 16.90
N HIS A 97 9.73 4.33 17.25
CA HIS A 97 8.59 3.57 17.78
C HIS A 97 7.72 2.94 16.69
N ILE A 98 7.72 3.47 15.46
CA ILE A 98 7.00 2.89 14.33
C ILE A 98 7.88 1.83 13.66
N LEU A 99 7.42 0.60 13.64
CA LEU A 99 8.11 -0.51 12.99
C LEU A 99 7.60 -0.79 11.59
N ASP A 100 6.29 -0.61 11.38
CA ASP A 100 5.66 -0.74 10.07
C ASP A 100 4.30 -0.03 10.06
N TYR A 101 3.74 0.22 8.85
CA TYR A 101 2.40 0.75 8.73
C TYR A 101 1.71 0.31 7.45
N ILE A 102 0.38 0.18 7.50
CA ILE A 102 -0.49 -0.15 6.38
C ILE A 102 -1.59 0.90 6.30
N GLU A 103 -1.66 1.61 5.19
CA GLU A 103 -2.73 2.56 4.91
C GLU A 103 -4.01 1.81 4.52
N LEU A 104 -5.13 2.11 5.19
CA LEU A 104 -6.44 1.51 4.89
C LEU A 104 -7.35 2.47 4.13
N GLY A 105 -6.98 3.74 4.04
CA GLY A 105 -7.73 4.79 3.37
C GLY A 105 -7.22 6.17 3.80
N ASP A 106 -7.88 7.22 3.35
CA ASP A 106 -7.39 8.61 3.44
C ASP A 106 -7.07 9.10 4.87
N SER A 107 -7.64 8.50 5.90
CA SER A 107 -7.46 8.99 7.28
C SER A 107 -7.12 7.90 8.30
N CYS A 108 -7.20 6.62 7.94
CA CYS A 108 -7.03 5.53 8.90
C CYS A 108 -5.97 4.54 8.45
N SER A 109 -5.11 4.13 9.37
CA SER A 109 -4.02 3.19 9.12
C SER A 109 -3.83 2.22 10.28
N ILE A 110 -3.24 1.07 9.97
CA ILE A 110 -2.70 0.16 10.97
C ILE A 110 -1.21 0.46 11.11
N PHE A 111 -0.76 0.60 12.34
CA PHE A 111 0.65 0.79 12.67
C PHE A 111 1.15 -0.38 13.50
N GLU A 112 2.32 -0.89 13.18
CA GLU A 112 3.08 -1.74 14.10
C GLU A 112 4.00 -0.84 14.90
N VAL A 113 3.81 -0.84 16.23
CA VAL A 113 4.57 0.02 17.14
C VAL A 113 5.18 -0.79 18.28
N SER A 114 6.32 -0.35 18.81
CA SER A 114 6.86 -0.90 20.04
C SER A 114 5.96 -0.58 21.24
N VAL A 115 5.91 -1.46 22.23
CA VAL A 115 5.19 -1.18 23.49
C VAL A 115 5.93 -0.06 24.25
N PRO A 116 5.27 1.09 24.50
CA PRO A 116 5.87 2.13 25.31
C PRO A 116 6.26 1.60 26.70
N SER A 117 7.42 2.00 27.21
CA SER A 117 7.92 1.53 28.53
C SER A 117 6.93 1.77 29.65
N ALA A 118 6.18 2.87 29.59
CA ALA A 118 5.13 3.21 30.55
C ALA A 118 3.91 2.26 30.53
N TRP A 119 3.77 1.43 29.51
CA TRP A 119 2.66 0.48 29.34
C TRP A 119 3.05 -0.96 29.68
N VAL A 120 4.34 -1.25 29.77
CA VAL A 120 4.83 -2.58 30.10
C VAL A 120 4.29 -3.03 31.45
N GLY A 121 3.71 -4.22 31.50
CA GLY A 121 3.09 -4.81 32.68
C GLY A 121 1.68 -4.31 33.03
N LYS A 122 1.14 -3.39 32.24
CA LYS A 122 -0.24 -2.90 32.39
C LYS A 122 -1.19 -3.63 31.46
N SER A 123 -2.45 -3.75 31.87
CA SER A 123 -3.52 -4.24 31.03
C SER A 123 -4.00 -3.16 30.04
N VAL A 124 -4.62 -3.60 28.94
CA VAL A 124 -5.24 -2.68 27.96
C VAL A 124 -6.30 -1.78 28.61
N ALA A 125 -7.05 -2.31 29.60
CA ALA A 125 -8.02 -1.55 30.39
C ALA A 125 -7.37 -0.42 31.19
N GLU A 126 -6.24 -0.68 31.86
CA GLU A 126 -5.53 0.33 32.66
C GLU A 126 -4.94 1.44 31.80
N ILE A 127 -4.50 1.14 30.57
CA ILE A 127 -3.98 2.11 29.63
C ILE A 127 -5.12 2.99 29.07
N ASP A 128 -6.30 2.41 28.85
CA ASP A 128 -7.51 3.10 28.34
C ASP A 128 -7.26 3.87 27.04
N ILE A 129 -6.47 3.26 26.13
CA ILE A 129 -5.98 3.89 24.88
C ILE A 129 -7.11 4.37 24.00
N ARG A 130 -8.21 3.59 23.92
CA ARG A 130 -9.37 3.90 23.08
C ARG A 130 -10.04 5.21 23.49
N ARG A 131 -10.27 5.40 24.80
CA ARG A 131 -10.93 6.62 25.31
C ARG A 131 -10.01 7.83 25.30
N LYS A 132 -8.72 7.62 25.64
CA LYS A 132 -7.75 8.73 25.74
C LYS A 132 -7.31 9.25 24.35
N TYR A 133 -7.12 8.36 23.39
CA TYR A 133 -6.45 8.71 22.13
C TYR A 133 -7.26 8.36 20.88
N ASN A 134 -8.43 7.71 21.01
CA ASN A 134 -9.22 7.20 19.87
C ASN A 134 -8.42 6.24 18.98
N VAL A 135 -7.62 5.37 19.59
CA VAL A 135 -6.77 4.36 18.96
C VAL A 135 -7.16 2.98 19.48
N ASN A 136 -7.15 1.96 18.62
CA ASN A 136 -7.50 0.61 19.00
C ASN A 136 -6.29 -0.32 18.85
N ILE A 137 -5.94 -1.07 19.89
CA ILE A 137 -5.03 -2.20 19.77
C ILE A 137 -5.83 -3.36 19.17
N ILE A 138 -5.44 -3.83 17.99
CA ILE A 138 -6.12 -4.89 17.26
C ILE A 138 -5.41 -6.23 17.35
N ALA A 139 -4.10 -6.22 17.62
CA ALA A 139 -3.31 -7.42 17.87
C ALA A 139 -2.03 -7.09 18.64
N THR A 140 -1.43 -8.10 19.25
CA THR A 140 -0.02 -8.07 19.69
C THR A 140 0.81 -9.00 18.80
N LYS A 141 2.10 -8.74 18.64
CA LYS A 141 3.02 -9.56 17.88
C LYS A 141 4.28 -9.82 18.67
N LYS A 142 4.62 -11.09 18.84
CA LYS A 142 5.82 -11.52 19.58
C LYS A 142 6.59 -12.55 18.77
N LYS A 143 7.87 -12.30 18.50
CA LYS A 143 8.75 -13.19 17.70
C LYS A 143 8.16 -13.57 16.34
N GLY A 144 7.40 -12.67 15.72
CA GLY A 144 6.74 -12.90 14.41
C GLY A 144 5.35 -13.54 14.49
N GLU A 145 4.93 -14.06 15.64
CA GLU A 145 3.59 -14.61 15.86
C GLU A 145 2.61 -13.51 16.26
N ILE A 146 1.47 -13.45 15.57
CA ILE A 146 0.42 -12.44 15.80
C ILE A 146 -0.68 -13.07 16.66
N ASN A 147 -0.97 -12.43 17.80
CA ASN A 147 -2.15 -12.71 18.61
C ASN A 147 -3.22 -11.64 18.36
N ALA A 148 -4.26 -12.00 17.61
CA ALA A 148 -5.38 -11.12 17.30
C ALA A 148 -6.48 -11.07 18.38
N VAL A 149 -6.33 -11.85 19.46
CA VAL A 149 -7.28 -11.85 20.57
C VAL A 149 -6.76 -10.91 21.65
N VAL A 150 -7.13 -9.63 21.56
CA VAL A 150 -6.79 -8.61 22.56
C VAL A 150 -8.04 -8.25 23.34
N THR A 151 -7.98 -8.43 24.65
CA THR A 151 -9.07 -8.13 25.59
C THR A 151 -8.68 -7.01 26.53
N ALA A 152 -9.62 -6.53 27.33
CA ALA A 152 -9.37 -5.53 28.37
C ALA A 152 -8.28 -5.97 29.36
N ASP A 153 -8.21 -7.28 29.66
CA ASP A 153 -7.31 -7.87 30.63
C ASP A 153 -5.95 -8.29 30.04
N THR A 154 -5.76 -8.11 28.71
CA THR A 154 -4.48 -8.41 28.06
C THR A 154 -3.38 -7.53 28.64
N ILE A 155 -2.37 -8.16 29.24
CA ILE A 155 -1.19 -7.46 29.82
C ILE A 155 -0.14 -7.31 28.71
N LEU A 156 0.37 -6.08 28.53
CA LEU A 156 1.37 -5.79 27.52
C LEU A 156 2.79 -6.08 28.03
N SER A 157 3.60 -6.68 27.15
CA SER A 157 4.98 -7.06 27.44
C SER A 157 5.96 -6.19 26.63
N GLY A 158 7.13 -5.91 27.20
CA GLY A 158 8.15 -5.08 26.55
C GLY A 158 8.88 -5.78 25.38
N ASP A 159 8.69 -7.09 25.21
CA ASP A 159 9.30 -7.90 24.15
C ASP A 159 8.32 -8.22 23.00
N GLU A 160 7.19 -7.52 22.96
CA GLU A 160 6.20 -7.60 21.89
C GLU A 160 6.00 -6.25 21.21
N THR A 161 5.34 -6.28 20.04
CA THR A 161 4.87 -5.09 19.33
C THR A 161 3.36 -5.08 19.28
N LEU A 162 2.78 -3.91 19.08
CA LEU A 162 1.34 -3.70 18.99
C LEU A 162 0.96 -3.38 17.54
N LEU A 163 -0.07 -4.05 17.04
CA LEU A 163 -0.79 -3.60 15.85
C LEU A 163 -1.93 -2.72 16.32
N VAL A 164 -1.87 -1.45 15.94
CA VAL A 164 -2.83 -0.43 16.40
C VAL A 164 -3.51 0.24 15.21
N LEU A 165 -4.82 0.39 15.30
CA LEU A 165 -5.66 1.04 14.31
C LEU A 165 -6.04 2.43 14.78
N GLY A 166 -5.80 3.44 13.95
CA GLY A 166 -6.16 4.81 14.27
C GLY A 166 -5.80 5.79 13.15
N GLU A 167 -6.24 7.04 13.34
CA GLU A 167 -5.83 8.14 12.47
C GLU A 167 -4.37 8.55 12.77
N GLN A 168 -3.64 9.00 11.74
CA GLN A 168 -2.26 9.42 11.90
C GLN A 168 -2.06 10.50 12.98
N LYS A 169 -3.02 11.45 13.09
CA LYS A 169 -2.98 12.48 14.15
C LYS A 169 -3.14 11.91 15.56
N ALA A 170 -4.01 10.90 15.71
CA ALA A 170 -4.23 10.21 16.97
C ALA A 170 -3.01 9.40 17.37
N MET A 171 -2.37 8.73 16.39
CA MET A 171 -1.14 7.98 16.58
C MET A 171 0.01 8.87 17.05
N ARG A 172 0.21 10.03 16.41
CA ARG A 172 1.22 11.01 16.84
C ARG A 172 1.04 11.42 18.29
N LYS A 173 -0.18 11.72 18.69
CA LYS A 173 -0.49 12.11 20.08
C LYS A 173 -0.33 10.95 21.07
N CYS A 174 -0.60 9.71 20.64
CA CYS A 174 -0.59 8.54 21.50
C CYS A 174 0.83 8.03 21.77
N PHE A 175 1.69 8.06 20.76
CA PHE A 175 3.03 7.48 20.81
C PHE A 175 4.15 8.52 20.76
N ASP A 176 3.80 9.81 20.81
CA ASP A 176 4.75 10.95 20.77
C ASP A 176 5.67 10.92 19.54
N ILE A 177 5.06 10.77 18.34
CA ILE A 177 5.73 10.56 17.05
C ILE A 177 5.30 11.63 16.02
#